data_69781bbdbe0820d7ce76cae0a542ef46
#
_entry.id   69781bbdbe0820d7ce76cae0a542ef46
#
_cell.length_a   1.000
_cell.length_b   1.000
_cell.length_c   1.000
_cell.angle_alpha   90.00
_cell.angle_beta   90.00
_cell.angle_gamma   90.00
#
_symmetry.space_group_name_H-M   'P 1'
#
loop_
_entity.id
_entity.type
_entity.pdbx_description
1 polymer ?
#
loop_
_entity_poly.entity_id
_entity_poly.type
_entity_poly.pdbx_seq_one_letter_code
_entity_poly.pdbx_strand_id
1 'polypeptide(L)'
;MSTRREFIRQAALATAALSSGSLFSAGAMSRTKGIVIGANDLIRVGVVGVNSRGLALASSFAKMPLCEVTCICDCDSRALDKCLAQIESQTGKRPKGFADIHKFMESRDFDAAVIAMPDHWHAKAAIMALQAGKHVYLEKPSSYCPSENYRILEEAAKHPELVITAGNQRRSWPNIIAAIDEVRGGSIGRVRYAKSWYTANRPSIGRGKAVPVPAELDWDLWQGPAPRVSEFHDNYIHYNWHWFYRWGTGEALNNGTHFVDILRWGLGVEYPTLVESVGGRFRYHDDWEWPDTQMITYQFGDAAAGSWEGRSCNSTPVDGYGVGVAFYGENGTVLLGGGNEYKILDMKGAVIKHETSELTFEPGNLINPSERLDQIHFKNWFAAIRTGSPLNSTIRDACISTQLVQLGNIAQRVGASIAVNPVSGELVNPSPEASALFTRDYEPGWEL
;
A
#
# COMPACT_ATOMS: atom_id res chain seq x y z
N MET A 1 -28.40 -22.11 20.30
CA MET A 1 -27.39 -22.91 19.62
C MET A 1 -27.99 -23.43 18.32
N SER A 2 -27.74 -22.77 17.21
CA SER A 2 -28.22 -23.19 15.90
C SER A 2 -27.38 -24.36 15.43
N THR A 3 -28.04 -25.42 14.98
CA THR A 3 -27.38 -26.67 14.61
C THR A 3 -26.73 -26.56 13.22
N ARG A 4 -25.64 -27.29 13.02
CA ARG A 4 -24.88 -27.38 11.74
C ARG A 4 -25.79 -27.64 10.51
N ARG A 5 -26.98 -28.16 10.69
CA ARG A 5 -27.98 -28.38 9.63
C ARG A 5 -28.72 -27.11 9.20
N GLU A 6 -28.93 -26.16 10.09
CA GLU A 6 -29.58 -24.87 9.74
C GLU A 6 -28.65 -23.95 8.95
N PHE A 7 -27.36 -23.99 9.28
CA PHE A 7 -26.33 -23.25 8.50
C PHE A 7 -26.20 -23.75 7.06
N ILE A 8 -26.25 -25.08 6.87
CA ILE A 8 -26.19 -25.68 5.51
C ILE A 8 -27.46 -25.39 4.71
N ARG A 9 -28.63 -25.29 5.35
CA ARG A 9 -29.88 -24.95 4.67
C ARG A 9 -29.97 -23.49 4.23
N GLN A 10 -29.36 -22.57 4.96
CA GLN A 10 -29.28 -21.16 4.57
C GLN A 10 -28.27 -20.92 3.47
N ALA A 11 -27.15 -21.66 3.43
CA ALA A 11 -26.17 -21.62 2.36
C ALA A 11 -26.72 -22.19 1.03
N ALA A 12 -27.58 -23.20 1.08
CA ALA A 12 -28.20 -23.82 -0.13
C ALA A 12 -29.31 -22.96 -0.76
N LEU A 13 -29.92 -22.03 -0.02
CA LEU A 13 -30.93 -21.12 -0.53
C LEU A 13 -30.35 -19.88 -1.22
N ALA A 14 -29.08 -19.54 -0.94
CA ALA A 14 -28.37 -18.45 -1.59
C ALA A 14 -27.80 -18.83 -2.97
N THR A 15 -27.66 -20.13 -3.27
CA THR A 15 -27.10 -20.63 -4.55
C THR A 15 -28.13 -20.95 -5.63
N ALA A 16 -29.44 -20.91 -5.31
CA ALA A 16 -30.52 -21.25 -6.24
C ALA A 16 -31.12 -20.04 -6.99
N ALA A 17 -30.62 -18.82 -6.79
CA ALA A 17 -31.15 -17.61 -7.41
C ALA A 17 -30.34 -17.11 -8.63
N LEU A 18 -29.36 -17.86 -9.13
CA LEU A 18 -28.46 -17.43 -10.22
C LEU A 18 -28.52 -18.33 -11.47
N SER A 19 -29.66 -18.96 -11.77
CA SER A 19 -29.82 -19.66 -13.04
C SER A 19 -31.23 -19.49 -13.61
N SER A 20 -31.45 -18.40 -14.35
CA SER A 20 -32.40 -18.40 -15.49
C SER A 20 -32.31 -17.12 -16.32
N GLY A 21 -31.72 -17.24 -17.50
CA GLY A 21 -32.33 -16.81 -18.78
C GLY A 21 -32.38 -15.34 -19.10
N SER A 22 -31.50 -15.00 -20.01
CA SER A 22 -31.56 -13.86 -20.94
C SER A 22 -32.94 -13.57 -21.54
N LEU A 23 -33.29 -12.27 -21.64
CA LEU A 23 -33.96 -11.69 -22.82
C LEU A 23 -33.69 -10.18 -22.86
N PHE A 24 -33.01 -9.75 -23.91
CA PHE A 24 -32.89 -8.35 -24.30
C PHE A 24 -34.26 -7.77 -24.65
N SER A 25 -34.63 -6.65 -24.09
CA SER A 25 -35.53 -5.71 -24.71
C SER A 25 -35.02 -4.28 -24.49
N ALA A 26 -34.80 -3.61 -25.62
CA ALA A 26 -34.45 -2.21 -25.69
C ALA A 26 -35.61 -1.33 -25.24
N GLY A 27 -35.30 -0.25 -24.52
CA GLY A 27 -36.15 0.91 -24.41
C GLY A 27 -36.84 1.15 -23.10
N ALA A 28 -36.14 1.79 -22.16
CA ALA A 28 -36.71 2.83 -21.30
C ALA A 28 -35.56 3.64 -20.71
N MET A 29 -35.36 4.88 -21.13
CA MET A 29 -34.57 5.86 -20.40
C MET A 29 -35.20 6.02 -19.01
N SER A 30 -34.64 5.29 -18.03
CA SER A 30 -34.95 5.53 -16.64
C SER A 30 -34.36 6.88 -16.27
N ARG A 31 -35.21 7.87 -16.01
CA ARG A 31 -34.88 9.08 -15.28
C ARG A 31 -34.22 8.64 -13.98
N THR A 32 -32.90 8.82 -13.86
CA THR A 32 -32.21 8.74 -12.60
C THR A 32 -32.87 9.72 -11.64
N LYS A 33 -33.65 9.22 -10.70
CA LYS A 33 -34.08 10.00 -9.54
C LYS A 33 -32.78 10.52 -8.92
N GLY A 34 -32.60 11.84 -8.90
CA GLY A 34 -31.45 12.46 -8.24
C GLY A 34 -31.38 11.91 -6.84
N ILE A 35 -30.23 11.30 -6.50
CA ILE A 35 -29.95 10.87 -5.13
C ILE A 35 -30.04 12.14 -4.29
N VAL A 36 -30.97 12.19 -3.35
CA VAL A 36 -31.04 13.27 -2.37
C VAL A 36 -29.82 13.12 -1.48
N ILE A 37 -28.84 13.98 -1.70
CA ILE A 37 -27.61 14.02 -0.89
C ILE A 37 -28.00 14.58 0.48
N GLY A 38 -28.00 13.72 1.48
CA GLY A 38 -28.17 14.14 2.88
C GLY A 38 -26.89 14.68 3.46
N ALA A 39 -26.97 15.46 4.52
CA ALA A 39 -25.79 15.93 5.26
C ALA A 39 -24.92 14.76 5.79
N ASN A 40 -25.50 13.58 5.94
CA ASN A 40 -24.81 12.35 6.39
C ASN A 40 -23.98 11.66 5.30
N ASP A 41 -24.10 12.10 4.03
CA ASP A 41 -23.34 11.50 2.92
C ASP A 41 -21.96 12.16 2.75
N LEU A 42 -21.73 13.31 3.39
CA LEU A 42 -20.46 14.03 3.39
C LEU A 42 -19.45 13.32 4.29
N ILE A 43 -18.32 12.91 3.74
CA ILE A 43 -17.19 12.38 4.51
C ILE A 43 -16.19 13.52 4.75
N ARG A 44 -15.99 13.86 6.03
CA ARG A 44 -14.99 14.83 6.43
C ARG A 44 -13.66 14.09 6.62
N VAL A 45 -12.63 14.56 5.94
CA VAL A 45 -11.31 13.92 5.90
C VAL A 45 -10.29 14.76 6.65
N GLY A 46 -9.51 14.12 7.51
CA GLY A 46 -8.28 14.64 8.09
C GLY A 46 -7.07 13.99 7.46
N VAL A 47 -6.04 14.75 7.07
CA VAL A 47 -4.82 14.22 6.44
C VAL A 47 -3.62 14.52 7.31
N VAL A 48 -2.79 13.49 7.59
CA VAL A 48 -1.56 13.61 8.39
C VAL A 48 -0.33 13.17 7.59
N GLY A 49 0.77 13.96 7.71
CA GLY A 49 2.01 13.77 6.96
C GLY A 49 1.93 14.37 5.56
N VAL A 50 1.95 15.71 5.43
CA VAL A 50 1.53 16.41 4.20
C VAL A 50 2.68 17.06 3.41
N ASN A 51 3.93 16.63 3.62
CA ASN A 51 5.05 17.23 2.89
C ASN A 51 5.03 16.93 1.37
N SER A 52 4.72 15.68 0.95
CA SER A 52 4.68 15.29 -0.47
C SER A 52 3.46 14.43 -0.82
N ARG A 53 3.49 13.12 -0.53
CA ARG A 53 2.37 12.22 -0.86
C ARG A 53 1.07 12.66 -0.19
N GLY A 54 1.12 13.04 1.07
CA GLY A 54 -0.06 13.53 1.80
C GLY A 54 -0.64 14.82 1.20
N LEU A 55 0.20 15.72 0.70
CA LEU A 55 -0.26 16.91 -0.03
C LEU A 55 -1.01 16.53 -1.30
N ALA A 56 -0.47 15.57 -2.08
CA ALA A 56 -1.12 15.07 -3.28
C ALA A 56 -2.47 14.39 -2.96
N LEU A 57 -2.51 13.59 -1.88
CA LEU A 57 -3.74 12.97 -1.39
C LEU A 57 -4.76 14.01 -0.94
N ALA A 58 -4.37 14.97 -0.10
CA ALA A 58 -5.26 16.04 0.36
C ALA A 58 -5.87 16.81 -0.83
N SER A 59 -5.04 17.18 -1.82
CA SER A 59 -5.48 17.85 -3.04
C SER A 59 -6.44 16.99 -3.87
N SER A 60 -6.21 15.68 -3.94
CA SER A 60 -7.07 14.75 -4.67
C SER A 60 -8.39 14.51 -3.93
N PHE A 61 -8.38 14.33 -2.61
CA PHE A 61 -9.59 14.23 -1.79
C PHE A 61 -10.44 15.49 -1.86
N ALA A 62 -9.83 16.68 -1.88
CA ALA A 62 -10.54 17.95 -2.00
C ALA A 62 -11.33 18.10 -3.32
N LYS A 63 -11.00 17.30 -4.34
CA LYS A 63 -11.73 17.26 -5.64
C LYS A 63 -12.81 16.16 -5.68
N MET A 64 -12.89 15.31 -4.65
CA MET A 64 -13.85 14.21 -4.62
C MET A 64 -15.25 14.72 -4.26
N PRO A 65 -16.30 14.22 -4.96
CA PRO A 65 -17.67 14.57 -4.59
C PRO A 65 -18.02 14.01 -3.20
N LEU A 66 -18.78 14.78 -2.43
CA LEU A 66 -19.20 14.40 -1.08
C LEU A 66 -18.01 14.11 -0.14
N CYS A 67 -16.93 14.86 -0.31
CA CYS A 67 -15.75 14.83 0.53
C CYS A 67 -15.35 16.26 0.88
N GLU A 68 -14.96 16.50 2.12
CA GLU A 68 -14.39 17.76 2.57
C GLU A 68 -13.12 17.48 3.37
N VAL A 69 -12.01 18.10 2.99
CA VAL A 69 -10.77 18.06 3.76
C VAL A 69 -10.87 19.15 4.83
N THR A 70 -11.14 18.74 6.07
CA THR A 70 -11.43 19.64 7.17
C THR A 70 -10.26 19.86 8.11
N CYS A 71 -9.32 18.89 8.18
CA CYS A 71 -8.18 18.91 9.09
C CYS A 71 -6.89 18.50 8.37
N ILE A 72 -5.79 19.17 8.67
CA ILE A 72 -4.44 18.83 8.18
C ILE A 72 -3.50 18.78 9.38
N CYS A 73 -2.61 17.79 9.40
CA CYS A 73 -1.59 17.64 10.43
C CYS A 73 -0.20 17.39 9.85
N ASP A 74 0.78 18.15 10.30
CA ASP A 74 2.20 17.87 10.06
C ASP A 74 3.02 18.56 11.17
N CYS A 75 4.08 17.88 11.63
CA CYS A 75 5.00 18.43 12.63
C CYS A 75 6.07 19.36 12.03
N ASP A 76 6.12 19.51 10.70
CA ASP A 76 6.87 20.55 10.00
C ASP A 76 5.90 21.66 9.56
N SER A 77 6.02 22.84 10.16
CA SER A 77 5.11 23.97 9.89
C SER A 77 5.15 24.40 8.42
N ARG A 78 6.25 24.23 7.72
CA ARG A 78 6.38 24.54 6.27
C ARG A 78 5.49 23.64 5.44
N ALA A 79 5.47 22.34 5.75
CA ALA A 79 4.60 21.36 5.08
C ALA A 79 3.13 21.60 5.42
N LEU A 80 2.84 21.87 6.69
CA LEU A 80 1.49 22.19 7.18
C LEU A 80 0.93 23.40 6.46
N ASP A 81 1.63 24.54 6.50
CA ASP A 81 1.16 25.81 5.91
C ASP A 81 0.98 25.70 4.40
N LYS A 82 1.91 25.03 3.71
CA LYS A 82 1.80 24.77 2.27
C LYS A 82 0.53 24.00 1.94
N CYS A 83 0.22 22.94 2.69
CA CYS A 83 -0.98 22.14 2.45
C CYS A 83 -2.27 22.91 2.77
N LEU A 84 -2.30 23.63 3.88
CA LEU A 84 -3.45 24.49 4.25
C LEU A 84 -3.76 25.52 3.16
N ALA A 85 -2.74 26.22 2.67
CA ALA A 85 -2.89 27.21 1.60
C ALA A 85 -3.35 26.56 0.27
N GLN A 86 -2.81 25.37 -0.06
CA GLN A 86 -3.20 24.64 -1.26
C GLN A 86 -4.68 24.24 -1.23
N ILE A 87 -5.18 23.68 -0.13
CA ILE A 87 -6.59 23.28 -0.01
C ILE A 87 -7.52 24.50 0.01
N GLU A 88 -7.14 25.56 0.73
CA GLU A 88 -7.88 26.81 0.73
C GLU A 88 -8.02 27.40 -0.69
N SER A 89 -6.92 27.43 -1.44
CA SER A 89 -6.93 27.88 -2.83
C SER A 89 -7.83 27.03 -3.74
N GLN A 90 -7.90 25.72 -3.51
CA GLN A 90 -8.70 24.81 -4.33
C GLN A 90 -10.19 24.86 -4.00
N THR A 91 -10.54 25.07 -2.73
CA THR A 91 -11.90 24.87 -2.24
C THR A 91 -12.58 26.14 -1.75
N GLY A 92 -11.81 27.21 -1.55
CA GLY A 92 -12.26 28.44 -0.88
C GLY A 92 -12.44 28.30 0.64
N LYS A 93 -12.10 27.14 1.23
CA LYS A 93 -12.19 26.87 2.66
C LYS A 93 -10.83 26.46 3.19
N ARG A 94 -10.39 27.10 4.28
CA ARG A 94 -9.14 26.75 4.95
C ARG A 94 -9.40 25.64 5.97
N PRO A 95 -8.74 24.47 5.87
CA PRO A 95 -8.82 23.43 6.88
C PRO A 95 -8.21 23.87 8.21
N LYS A 96 -8.57 23.19 9.30
CA LYS A 96 -7.92 23.37 10.59
C LYS A 96 -6.55 22.70 10.60
N GLY A 97 -5.50 23.43 10.98
CA GLY A 97 -4.13 22.93 11.07
C GLY A 97 -3.78 22.38 12.46
N PHE A 98 -2.99 21.33 12.50
CA PHE A 98 -2.47 20.73 13.72
C PHE A 98 -0.98 20.42 13.54
N ALA A 99 -0.15 20.77 14.52
CA ALA A 99 1.25 20.36 14.55
C ALA A 99 1.43 19.01 15.27
N ASP A 100 0.52 18.66 16.17
CA ASP A 100 0.58 17.48 17.03
C ASP A 100 -0.51 16.48 16.62
N ILE A 101 -0.07 15.25 16.31
CA ILE A 101 -0.94 14.15 15.90
C ILE A 101 -1.94 13.74 17.01
N HIS A 102 -1.59 13.86 18.30
CA HIS A 102 -2.49 13.54 19.39
C HIS A 102 -3.71 14.46 19.38
N LYS A 103 -3.46 15.78 19.28
CA LYS A 103 -4.52 16.78 19.17
C LYS A 103 -5.33 16.65 17.89
N PHE A 104 -4.67 16.23 16.79
CA PHE A 104 -5.35 15.91 15.53
C PHE A 104 -6.31 14.76 15.70
N MET A 105 -5.89 13.64 16.30
CA MET A 105 -6.74 12.46 16.50
C MET A 105 -7.91 12.71 17.47
N GLU A 106 -7.75 13.60 18.47
CA GLU A 106 -8.81 14.02 19.38
C GLU A 106 -9.89 14.89 18.70
N SER A 107 -9.61 15.46 17.52
CA SER A 107 -10.54 16.35 16.83
C SER A 107 -11.80 15.62 16.37
N ARG A 108 -12.95 16.24 16.55
CA ARG A 108 -14.26 15.79 16.06
C ARG A 108 -14.64 16.40 14.71
N ASP A 109 -13.73 17.14 14.10
CA ASP A 109 -13.97 17.88 12.86
C ASP A 109 -13.81 16.99 11.60
N PHE A 110 -13.38 15.72 11.75
CA PHE A 110 -13.27 14.75 10.66
C PHE A 110 -13.71 13.34 11.08
N ASP A 111 -14.11 12.55 10.10
CA ASP A 111 -14.65 11.19 10.26
C ASP A 111 -13.66 10.12 9.79
N ALA A 112 -12.76 10.49 8.88
CA ALA A 112 -11.84 9.59 8.20
C ALA A 112 -10.42 10.17 8.17
N ALA A 113 -9.44 9.41 8.67
CA ALA A 113 -8.03 9.76 8.70
C ALA A 113 -7.30 9.21 7.47
N VAL A 114 -6.55 10.07 6.79
CA VAL A 114 -5.62 9.72 5.71
C VAL A 114 -4.21 9.84 6.25
N ILE A 115 -3.50 8.71 6.33
CA ILE A 115 -2.18 8.60 6.94
C ILE A 115 -1.13 8.44 5.84
N ALA A 116 -0.27 9.45 5.67
CA ALA A 116 0.80 9.49 4.67
C ALA A 116 2.14 9.93 5.30
N MET A 117 2.38 9.46 6.49
CA MET A 117 3.58 9.70 7.30
C MET A 117 4.75 8.80 6.82
N PRO A 118 5.97 8.95 7.36
CA PRO A 118 7.04 7.98 7.17
C PRO A 118 6.69 6.59 7.72
N ASP A 119 7.30 5.53 7.15
CA ASP A 119 6.97 4.12 7.41
C ASP A 119 6.90 3.78 8.91
N HIS A 120 7.82 4.32 9.70
CA HIS A 120 7.90 4.06 11.15
C HIS A 120 6.68 4.57 11.95
N TRP A 121 5.87 5.44 11.38
CA TRP A 121 4.67 5.98 11.98
C TRP A 121 3.39 5.21 11.61
N HIS A 122 3.40 4.46 10.51
CA HIS A 122 2.18 3.94 9.90
C HIS A 122 1.31 3.13 10.88
N ALA A 123 1.92 2.15 11.55
CA ALA A 123 1.16 1.31 12.49
C ALA A 123 0.62 2.11 13.68
N LYS A 124 1.46 2.93 14.32
CA LYS A 124 1.05 3.76 15.45
C LYS A 124 -0.10 4.70 15.08
N ALA A 125 0.05 5.42 13.96
CA ALA A 125 -0.96 6.36 13.50
C ALA A 125 -2.29 5.67 13.12
N ALA A 126 -2.24 4.50 12.48
CA ALA A 126 -3.43 3.72 12.14
C ALA A 126 -4.18 3.24 13.39
N ILE A 127 -3.47 2.73 14.39
CA ILE A 127 -4.03 2.30 15.67
C ILE A 127 -4.65 3.50 16.41
N MET A 128 -3.94 4.63 16.50
CA MET A 128 -4.48 5.85 17.11
C MET A 128 -5.77 6.32 16.42
N ALA A 129 -5.84 6.27 15.09
CA ALA A 129 -7.02 6.68 14.33
C ALA A 129 -8.22 5.75 14.61
N LEU A 130 -8.00 4.43 14.62
CA LEU A 130 -9.04 3.45 14.97
C LEU A 130 -9.55 3.67 16.40
N GLN A 131 -8.66 3.83 17.38
CA GLN A 131 -9.01 4.12 18.79
C GLN A 131 -9.76 5.44 18.94
N ALA A 132 -9.49 6.42 18.06
CA ALA A 132 -10.23 7.68 18.01
C ALA A 132 -11.57 7.59 17.23
N GLY A 133 -11.99 6.39 16.82
CA GLY A 133 -13.24 6.16 16.10
C GLY A 133 -13.25 6.69 14.67
N LYS A 134 -12.08 6.70 13.97
CA LYS A 134 -11.95 7.19 12.61
C LYS A 134 -11.85 6.04 11.61
N HIS A 135 -12.53 6.15 10.45
CA HIS A 135 -12.17 5.35 9.29
C HIS A 135 -10.74 5.67 8.86
N VAL A 136 -10.04 4.72 8.24
CA VAL A 136 -8.61 4.89 7.94
C VAL A 136 -8.30 4.60 6.47
N TYR A 137 -7.60 5.53 5.82
CA TYR A 137 -6.83 5.30 4.61
C TYR A 137 -5.34 5.34 4.99
N LEU A 138 -4.68 4.19 4.97
CA LEU A 138 -3.28 4.04 5.35
C LEU A 138 -2.41 3.92 4.10
N GLU A 139 -1.46 4.83 3.89
CA GLU A 139 -0.49 4.66 2.81
C GLU A 139 0.37 3.41 3.00
N LYS A 140 0.88 2.91 1.88
CA LYS A 140 1.79 1.76 1.87
C LYS A 140 3.23 2.19 2.26
N PRO A 141 4.03 1.30 2.86
CA PRO A 141 3.68 -0.03 3.39
C PRO A 141 2.79 0.08 4.62
N SER A 142 1.99 -0.94 4.93
CA SER A 142 1.07 -0.87 6.09
C SER A 142 1.79 -0.67 7.41
N SER A 143 3.04 -1.12 7.52
CA SER A 143 3.83 -1.10 8.76
C SER A 143 5.32 -1.08 8.47
N TYR A 144 6.11 -0.78 9.50
CA TYR A 144 7.57 -0.80 9.45
C TYR A 144 8.15 -2.22 9.59
N CYS A 145 7.60 -3.06 10.46
CA CYS A 145 8.06 -4.43 10.71
C CYS A 145 6.89 -5.43 10.77
N PRO A 146 7.16 -6.75 10.63
CA PRO A 146 6.10 -7.76 10.59
C PRO A 146 5.16 -7.75 11.79
N SER A 147 5.67 -7.61 13.02
CA SER A 147 4.86 -7.62 14.22
C SER A 147 3.81 -6.51 14.27
N GLU A 148 4.08 -5.38 13.66
CA GLU A 148 3.14 -4.25 13.57
C GLU A 148 1.92 -4.56 12.71
N ASN A 149 2.05 -5.43 11.67
CA ASN A 149 0.92 -5.87 10.87
C ASN A 149 -0.13 -6.59 11.73
N TYR A 150 0.30 -7.46 12.63
CA TYR A 150 -0.61 -8.16 13.54
C TYR A 150 -1.31 -7.18 14.48
N ARG A 151 -0.58 -6.17 15.00
CA ARG A 151 -1.17 -5.14 15.89
C ARG A 151 -2.24 -4.30 15.19
N ILE A 152 -2.00 -3.94 13.91
CA ILE A 152 -3.02 -3.24 13.10
C ILE A 152 -4.27 -4.11 12.93
N LEU A 153 -4.09 -5.41 12.60
CA LEU A 153 -5.20 -6.33 12.39
C LEU A 153 -5.98 -6.61 13.69
N GLU A 154 -5.28 -6.75 14.82
CA GLU A 154 -5.89 -6.87 16.14
C GLU A 154 -6.73 -5.65 16.50
N GLU A 155 -6.20 -4.43 16.25
CA GLU A 155 -6.95 -3.21 16.56
C GLU A 155 -8.12 -3.03 15.62
N ALA A 156 -7.96 -3.28 14.32
CA ALA A 156 -9.06 -3.22 13.36
C ALA A 156 -10.20 -4.20 13.71
N ALA A 157 -9.88 -5.37 14.26
CA ALA A 157 -10.88 -6.35 14.69
C ALA A 157 -11.71 -5.89 15.91
N LYS A 158 -11.19 -4.96 16.73
CA LYS A 158 -11.93 -4.35 17.85
C LYS A 158 -12.93 -3.28 17.39
N HIS A 159 -12.77 -2.77 16.16
CA HIS A 159 -13.57 -1.69 15.58
C HIS A 159 -14.23 -2.12 14.25
N PRO A 160 -15.09 -3.15 14.25
CA PRO A 160 -15.68 -3.70 13.02
C PRO A 160 -16.61 -2.73 12.29
N GLU A 161 -17.03 -1.64 12.93
CA GLU A 161 -17.81 -0.54 12.35
C GLU A 161 -16.96 0.43 11.55
N LEU A 162 -15.63 0.42 11.73
CA LEU A 162 -14.72 1.31 11.04
C LEU A 162 -14.15 0.64 9.78
N VAL A 163 -14.04 1.40 8.73
CA VAL A 163 -13.49 0.94 7.45
C VAL A 163 -12.04 1.37 7.34
N ILE A 164 -11.13 0.40 7.34
CA ILE A 164 -9.71 0.62 7.10
C ILE A 164 -9.28 0.01 5.77
N THR A 165 -8.68 0.82 4.90
CA THR A 165 -8.08 0.42 3.63
C THR A 165 -6.61 0.86 3.55
N ALA A 166 -5.87 0.27 2.63
CA ALA A 166 -4.49 0.66 2.40
C ALA A 166 -4.28 1.23 1.00
N GLY A 167 -3.26 2.09 0.84
CA GLY A 167 -2.87 2.76 -0.40
C GLY A 167 -2.30 1.85 -1.49
N ASN A 168 -2.82 0.62 -1.60
CA ASN A 168 -2.53 -0.31 -2.69
C ASN A 168 -3.47 -0.04 -3.87
N GLN A 169 -3.46 1.20 -4.38
CA GLN A 169 -4.43 1.71 -5.37
C GLN A 169 -4.45 0.90 -6.67
N ARG A 170 -3.37 0.15 -6.98
CA ARG A 170 -3.31 -0.74 -8.15
C ARG A 170 -4.36 -1.84 -8.12
N ARG A 171 -4.85 -2.23 -6.95
CA ARG A 171 -5.98 -3.17 -6.80
C ARG A 171 -7.31 -2.62 -7.29
N SER A 172 -7.42 -1.32 -7.50
CA SER A 172 -8.61 -0.66 -8.05
C SER A 172 -8.47 -0.30 -9.53
N TRP A 173 -7.33 -0.58 -10.17
CA TRP A 173 -7.11 -0.23 -11.56
C TRP A 173 -7.75 -1.24 -12.50
N PRO A 174 -8.64 -0.79 -13.43
CA PRO A 174 -9.42 -1.71 -14.25
C PRO A 174 -8.60 -2.70 -15.08
N ASN A 175 -7.50 -2.25 -15.69
CA ASN A 175 -6.64 -3.12 -16.47
C ASN A 175 -5.88 -4.14 -15.61
N ILE A 176 -5.54 -3.80 -14.36
CA ILE A 176 -4.91 -4.75 -13.44
C ILE A 176 -5.94 -5.79 -12.98
N ILE A 177 -7.16 -5.36 -12.63
CA ILE A 177 -8.26 -6.27 -12.30
C ILE A 177 -8.49 -7.24 -13.47
N ALA A 178 -8.63 -6.73 -14.71
CA ALA A 178 -8.83 -7.55 -15.88
C ALA A 178 -7.68 -8.55 -16.11
N ALA A 179 -6.43 -8.12 -15.94
CA ALA A 179 -5.28 -9.01 -16.08
C ALA A 179 -5.25 -10.12 -15.00
N ILE A 180 -5.62 -9.79 -13.76
CA ILE A 180 -5.72 -10.79 -12.69
C ILE A 180 -6.89 -11.76 -12.96
N ASP A 181 -8.00 -11.28 -13.52
CA ASP A 181 -9.11 -12.14 -13.93
C ASP A 181 -8.69 -13.11 -15.03
N GLU A 182 -7.85 -12.69 -16.01
CA GLU A 182 -7.24 -13.58 -17.00
C GLU A 182 -6.37 -14.66 -16.34
N VAL A 183 -5.48 -14.25 -15.42
CA VAL A 183 -4.60 -15.17 -14.69
C VAL A 183 -5.41 -16.20 -13.90
N ARG A 184 -6.37 -15.76 -13.12
CA ARG A 184 -7.20 -16.60 -12.25
C ARG A 184 -8.28 -17.37 -12.99
N GLY A 185 -8.73 -16.85 -14.12
CA GLY A 185 -9.65 -17.51 -15.05
C GLY A 185 -9.01 -18.62 -15.87
N GLY A 186 -7.67 -18.76 -15.82
CA GLY A 186 -6.94 -19.84 -16.47
C GLY A 186 -6.65 -19.61 -17.96
N SER A 187 -6.70 -18.38 -18.47
CA SER A 187 -6.43 -18.06 -19.89
C SER A 187 -5.02 -18.47 -20.34
N ILE A 188 -4.07 -18.57 -19.41
CA ILE A 188 -2.70 -19.04 -19.67
C ILE A 188 -2.41 -20.43 -19.05
N GLY A 189 -3.46 -21.18 -18.65
CA GLY A 189 -3.32 -22.41 -17.90
C GLY A 189 -2.90 -22.15 -16.44
N ARG A 190 -2.44 -23.19 -15.76
CA ARG A 190 -2.04 -23.07 -14.34
C ARG A 190 -0.72 -22.30 -14.21
N VAL A 191 -0.74 -21.24 -13.36
CA VAL A 191 0.45 -20.44 -13.07
C VAL A 191 1.21 -21.05 -11.89
N ARG A 192 2.51 -21.30 -12.07
CA ARG A 192 3.42 -21.85 -11.05
C ARG A 192 4.52 -20.88 -10.65
N TYR A 193 4.72 -19.85 -11.43
CA TYR A 193 5.73 -18.85 -11.16
C TYR A 193 5.25 -17.46 -11.59
N ALA A 194 5.57 -16.45 -10.77
CA ALA A 194 5.40 -15.07 -11.14
C ALA A 194 6.65 -14.25 -10.75
N LYS A 195 6.97 -13.26 -11.57
CA LYS A 195 8.08 -12.31 -11.33
C LYS A 195 7.52 -10.90 -11.27
N SER A 196 8.00 -10.11 -10.32
CA SER A 196 7.75 -8.68 -10.24
C SER A 196 9.06 -7.90 -10.20
N TRP A 197 9.02 -6.61 -10.62
CA TRP A 197 10.24 -5.79 -10.65
C TRP A 197 9.95 -4.30 -10.52
N TYR A 198 11.01 -3.59 -10.10
CA TYR A 198 11.12 -2.14 -10.13
C TYR A 198 12.54 -1.74 -10.51
N THR A 199 12.67 -0.88 -11.53
CA THR A 199 13.97 -0.39 -11.99
C THR A 199 13.98 1.14 -12.00
N ALA A 200 15.00 1.73 -11.41
CA ALA A 200 15.20 3.17 -11.33
C ALA A 200 16.68 3.54 -11.37
N ASN A 201 16.96 4.80 -11.59
CA ASN A 201 18.30 5.36 -11.51
C ASN A 201 18.32 6.48 -10.47
N ARG A 202 18.32 6.08 -9.18
CA ARG A 202 18.30 7.03 -8.06
C ARG A 202 19.69 7.66 -7.87
N PRO A 203 19.75 8.95 -7.57
CA PRO A 203 21.00 9.61 -7.22
C PRO A 203 21.51 9.15 -5.84
N SER A 204 22.79 9.44 -5.56
CA SER A 204 23.31 9.35 -4.20
C SER A 204 22.60 10.35 -3.28
N ILE A 205 22.43 9.98 -2.02
CA ILE A 205 21.94 10.89 -0.95
C ILE A 205 23.09 11.63 -0.25
N GLY A 206 24.35 11.38 -0.68
CA GLY A 206 25.53 11.98 -0.10
C GLY A 206 25.83 11.46 1.32
N ARG A 207 26.76 12.18 1.98
CA ARG A 207 27.06 12.03 3.40
C ARG A 207 26.55 13.25 4.13
N GLY A 208 25.57 13.05 5.00
CA GLY A 208 24.99 14.12 5.81
C GLY A 208 25.96 14.70 6.83
N LYS A 209 25.74 15.94 7.16
CA LYS A 209 26.46 16.65 8.21
C LYS A 209 25.51 16.91 9.37
N ALA A 210 26.01 16.82 10.58
CA ALA A 210 25.29 17.26 11.75
C ALA A 210 25.02 18.77 11.65
N VAL A 211 23.76 19.15 11.73
CA VAL A 211 23.29 20.53 11.66
C VAL A 211 22.20 20.75 12.73
N PRO A 212 21.95 22.00 13.12
CA PRO A 212 20.80 22.29 13.97
C PRO A 212 19.48 21.81 13.33
N VAL A 213 18.58 21.29 14.15
CA VAL A 213 17.22 20.98 13.70
C VAL A 213 16.57 22.27 13.19
N PRO A 214 15.92 22.28 11.99
CA PRO A 214 15.17 23.44 11.52
C PRO A 214 14.13 23.90 12.53
N ALA A 215 14.01 25.20 12.75
CA ALA A 215 13.09 25.76 13.74
C ALA A 215 11.61 25.44 13.46
N GLU A 216 11.29 25.17 12.21
CA GLU A 216 9.94 24.83 11.74
C GLU A 216 9.56 23.37 12.00
N LEU A 217 10.51 22.51 12.38
CA LEU A 217 10.34 21.06 12.53
C LEU A 217 10.35 20.66 14.01
N ASP A 218 9.28 20.07 14.49
CA ASP A 218 9.31 19.29 15.74
C ASP A 218 9.97 17.94 15.48
N TRP A 219 11.30 17.89 15.70
CA TRP A 219 12.10 16.71 15.44
C TRP A 219 11.76 15.53 16.36
N ASP A 220 11.40 15.81 17.60
CA ASP A 220 11.03 14.79 18.57
C ASP A 220 9.74 14.08 18.10
N LEU A 221 8.73 14.87 17.76
CA LEU A 221 7.48 14.37 17.23
C LEU A 221 7.66 13.71 15.85
N TRP A 222 8.57 14.21 15.01
CA TRP A 222 8.85 13.58 13.72
C TRP A 222 9.42 12.16 13.88
N GLN A 223 10.34 11.96 14.84
CA GLN A 223 10.88 10.64 15.16
C GLN A 223 9.82 9.71 15.79
N GLY A 224 8.90 10.26 16.58
CA GLY A 224 7.75 9.56 17.15
C GLY A 224 8.08 8.19 17.74
N PRO A 225 7.56 7.08 17.17
CA PRO A 225 7.79 5.74 17.70
C PRO A 225 9.22 5.21 17.52
N ALA A 226 10.03 5.81 16.65
CA ALA A 226 11.41 5.35 16.43
C ALA A 226 12.32 5.79 17.59
N PRO A 227 13.28 4.95 18.04
CA PRO A 227 14.26 5.35 19.03
C PRO A 227 14.99 6.62 18.60
N ARG A 228 15.29 7.52 19.53
CA ARG A 228 15.86 8.84 19.24
C ARG A 228 17.28 8.75 18.69
N VAL A 229 17.60 9.63 17.74
CA VAL A 229 18.98 9.95 17.37
C VAL A 229 19.41 11.22 18.09
N SER A 230 20.70 11.27 18.47
CA SER A 230 21.27 12.41 19.20
C SER A 230 21.53 13.63 18.32
N GLU A 231 21.75 13.43 17.02
CA GLU A 231 22.11 14.48 16.07
C GLU A 231 21.18 14.44 14.85
N PHE A 232 20.81 15.63 14.37
CA PHE A 232 20.08 15.78 13.12
C PHE A 232 21.08 16.02 11.98
N HIS A 233 20.95 15.24 10.89
CA HIS A 233 21.76 15.41 9.69
C HIS A 233 20.93 16.00 8.55
N ASP A 234 21.57 16.83 7.72
CA ASP A 234 20.96 17.57 6.64
C ASP A 234 20.43 16.71 5.48
N ASN A 235 20.82 15.43 5.45
CA ASN A 235 20.33 14.46 4.47
C ASN A 235 19.26 13.48 4.98
N TYR A 236 18.70 13.66 6.19
CA TYR A 236 17.66 12.77 6.72
C TYR A 236 16.30 13.00 6.08
N ILE A 237 15.89 14.27 5.96
CA ILE A 237 14.57 14.69 5.52
C ILE A 237 14.67 15.73 4.38
N HIS A 238 13.62 15.93 3.54
CA HIS A 238 12.49 15.01 3.43
C HIS A 238 12.83 13.97 2.36
N TYR A 239 12.11 12.87 2.27
CA TYR A 239 12.26 11.74 1.37
C TYR A 239 13.39 10.75 1.74
N ASN A 240 14.61 11.19 2.06
CA ASN A 240 15.74 10.28 2.31
C ASN A 240 15.57 9.37 3.53
N TRP A 241 14.64 9.68 4.42
CA TRP A 241 14.28 8.81 5.54
C TRP A 241 13.96 7.37 5.11
N HIS A 242 13.48 7.16 3.89
CA HIS A 242 13.23 5.82 3.32
C HIS A 242 14.46 4.92 3.36
N TRP A 243 15.66 5.53 3.35
CA TRP A 243 16.92 4.83 3.17
C TRP A 243 17.65 4.54 4.47
N PHE A 244 17.14 4.99 5.60
CA PHE A 244 17.72 4.74 6.91
C PHE A 244 16.93 3.65 7.65
N TYR A 245 17.64 2.64 8.19
CA TYR A 245 17.05 1.52 8.93
C TYR A 245 16.14 1.95 10.07
N ARG A 246 16.35 3.14 10.61
CA ARG A 246 15.60 3.64 11.76
C ARG A 246 14.17 4.06 11.42
N TRP A 247 13.95 4.58 10.22
CA TRP A 247 12.68 5.22 9.86
C TRP A 247 12.01 4.61 8.65
N GLY A 248 12.80 4.16 7.70
CA GLY A 248 12.33 3.64 6.43
C GLY A 248 12.62 2.16 6.24
N THR A 249 12.06 1.61 5.21
CA THR A 249 12.09 0.19 4.90
C THR A 249 12.74 -0.12 3.54
N GLY A 250 13.41 0.88 2.97
CA GLY A 250 14.16 0.77 1.72
C GLY A 250 13.30 0.69 0.46
N GLU A 251 13.95 0.51 -0.67
CA GLU A 251 13.26 0.44 -1.97
C GLU A 251 12.32 -0.76 -2.07
N ALA A 252 12.66 -1.85 -1.40
CA ALA A 252 11.85 -3.06 -1.41
C ALA A 252 10.40 -2.76 -0.97
N LEU A 253 10.22 -2.05 0.15
CA LEU A 253 8.86 -1.70 0.57
C LEU A 253 8.37 -0.39 -0.05
N ASN A 254 9.24 0.55 -0.38
CA ASN A 254 8.82 1.79 -1.03
C ASN A 254 8.11 1.51 -2.36
N ASN A 255 8.67 0.66 -3.22
CA ASN A 255 8.11 0.35 -4.53
C ASN A 255 7.77 -1.13 -4.74
N GLY A 256 8.53 -2.06 -4.14
CA GLY A 256 8.27 -3.49 -4.28
C GLY A 256 6.92 -3.92 -3.73
N THR A 257 6.44 -3.30 -2.67
CA THR A 257 5.11 -3.60 -2.09
C THR A 257 3.99 -3.55 -3.13
N HIS A 258 4.00 -2.57 -4.05
CA HIS A 258 2.98 -2.47 -5.10
C HIS A 258 2.94 -3.68 -6.04
N PHE A 259 4.11 -4.22 -6.37
CA PHE A 259 4.22 -5.27 -7.40
C PHE A 259 4.20 -6.67 -6.77
N VAL A 260 4.72 -6.83 -5.57
CA VAL A 260 4.56 -8.05 -4.77
C VAL A 260 3.10 -8.26 -4.37
N ASP A 261 2.34 -7.19 -4.13
CA ASP A 261 0.91 -7.27 -3.88
C ASP A 261 0.14 -7.82 -5.09
N ILE A 262 0.43 -7.35 -6.30
CA ILE A 262 -0.16 -7.85 -7.55
C ILE A 262 0.27 -9.30 -7.79
N LEU A 263 1.55 -9.62 -7.61
CA LEU A 263 2.09 -10.98 -7.73
C LEU A 263 1.34 -11.95 -6.82
N ARG A 264 1.23 -11.61 -5.54
CA ARG A 264 0.50 -12.41 -4.54
C ARG A 264 -0.97 -12.57 -4.93
N TRP A 265 -1.61 -11.49 -5.36
CA TRP A 265 -3.02 -11.49 -5.76
C TRP A 265 -3.26 -12.40 -6.98
N GLY A 266 -2.44 -12.31 -8.03
CA GLY A 266 -2.56 -13.14 -9.22
C GLY A 266 -2.28 -14.62 -8.95
N LEU A 267 -1.27 -14.94 -8.14
CA LEU A 267 -0.98 -16.32 -7.72
C LEU A 267 -2.06 -16.90 -6.79
N GLY A 268 -2.85 -16.06 -6.13
CA GLY A 268 -3.86 -16.49 -5.16
C GLY A 268 -3.28 -17.12 -3.90
N VAL A 269 -2.10 -16.64 -3.46
CA VAL A 269 -1.36 -17.16 -2.30
C VAL A 269 -1.37 -16.17 -1.14
N GLU A 270 -1.07 -16.63 0.07
CA GLU A 270 -0.93 -15.79 1.25
C GLU A 270 0.54 -15.71 1.69
N TYR A 271 0.94 -16.47 2.70
CA TYR A 271 2.31 -16.46 3.19
C TYR A 271 3.15 -17.57 2.52
N PRO A 272 4.44 -17.30 2.25
CA PRO A 272 5.36 -18.32 1.74
C PRO A 272 5.75 -19.33 2.82
N THR A 273 6.32 -20.45 2.42
CA THR A 273 7.01 -21.38 3.33
C THR A 273 8.49 -21.08 3.49
N LEU A 274 9.08 -20.42 2.48
CA LEU A 274 10.49 -20.04 2.46
C LEU A 274 10.66 -18.71 1.75
N VAL A 275 11.55 -17.87 2.29
CA VAL A 275 11.96 -16.60 1.68
C VAL A 275 13.48 -16.53 1.65
N GLU A 276 14.02 -16.13 0.51
CA GLU A 276 15.45 -15.87 0.32
C GLU A 276 15.64 -14.50 -0.28
N SER A 277 16.76 -13.86 0.02
CA SER A 277 17.09 -12.56 -0.55
C SER A 277 18.59 -12.37 -0.68
N VAL A 278 18.98 -11.78 -1.80
CA VAL A 278 20.36 -11.35 -2.06
C VAL A 278 20.34 -9.92 -2.57
N GLY A 279 21.36 -9.15 -2.22
CA GLY A 279 21.46 -7.76 -2.64
C GLY A 279 22.48 -6.98 -1.81
N GLY A 280 22.56 -5.69 -2.08
CA GLY A 280 23.48 -4.82 -1.36
C GLY A 280 23.52 -3.40 -1.91
N ARG A 281 24.46 -2.63 -1.38
CA ARG A 281 24.83 -1.30 -1.87
C ARG A 281 26.02 -1.44 -2.83
N PHE A 282 25.79 -1.25 -4.12
CA PHE A 282 26.81 -1.50 -5.14
C PHE A 282 27.25 -0.24 -5.89
N ARG A 283 26.39 0.80 -5.93
CA ARG A 283 26.66 1.96 -6.78
C ARG A 283 27.37 3.09 -6.06
N TYR A 284 26.86 3.52 -4.89
CA TYR A 284 27.38 4.67 -4.17
C TYR A 284 27.85 4.31 -2.78
N HIS A 285 28.84 5.03 -2.27
CA HIS A 285 29.33 4.98 -0.89
C HIS A 285 28.86 6.23 -0.14
N ASP A 286 27.56 6.24 0.19
CA ASP A 286 26.85 7.32 0.88
C ASP A 286 26.17 6.81 2.16
N ASP A 287 25.26 7.58 2.73
CA ASP A 287 24.58 7.22 3.99
C ASP A 287 23.33 6.37 3.79
N TRP A 288 23.01 5.99 2.56
CA TRP A 288 21.90 5.08 2.30
C TRP A 288 22.25 3.67 2.78
N GLU A 289 21.52 3.15 3.76
CA GLU A 289 21.77 1.88 4.46
C GLU A 289 21.13 0.66 3.76
N TRP A 290 19.94 0.81 3.20
CA TRP A 290 19.22 -0.27 2.52
C TRP A 290 19.86 -0.63 1.17
N PRO A 291 19.67 -1.88 0.65
CA PRO A 291 20.16 -2.24 -0.67
C PRO A 291 19.67 -1.29 -1.79
N ASP A 292 20.54 -0.97 -2.73
CA ASP A 292 20.16 -0.34 -4.00
C ASP A 292 19.81 -1.38 -5.08
N THR A 293 20.21 -2.61 -4.85
CA THR A 293 19.94 -3.76 -5.71
C THR A 293 19.57 -4.94 -4.83
N GLN A 294 18.39 -5.50 -5.02
CA GLN A 294 17.89 -6.60 -4.21
C GLN A 294 17.00 -7.53 -5.02
N MET A 295 17.19 -8.82 -4.85
CA MET A 295 16.31 -9.86 -5.38
C MET A 295 15.75 -10.65 -4.21
N ILE A 296 14.44 -10.83 -4.19
CA ILE A 296 13.73 -11.63 -3.19
C ILE A 296 13.04 -12.78 -3.90
N THR A 297 13.13 -13.99 -3.36
CA THR A 297 12.41 -15.16 -3.84
C THR A 297 11.50 -15.72 -2.76
N TYR A 298 10.36 -16.22 -3.18
CA TYR A 298 9.32 -16.79 -2.33
C TYR A 298 8.96 -18.18 -2.81
N GLN A 299 8.90 -19.15 -1.91
CA GLN A 299 8.31 -20.45 -2.16
C GLN A 299 6.98 -20.56 -1.40
N PHE A 300 5.90 -20.85 -2.10
CA PHE A 300 4.57 -21.04 -1.52
C PHE A 300 4.22 -22.54 -1.50
N GLY A 301 4.96 -23.29 -0.68
CA GLY A 301 4.86 -24.75 -0.63
C GLY A 301 5.11 -25.37 -2.02
N ASP A 302 4.24 -26.31 -2.41
CA ASP A 302 4.26 -26.94 -3.74
C ASP A 302 3.35 -26.20 -4.75
N ALA A 303 2.69 -25.11 -4.33
CA ALA A 303 1.71 -24.42 -5.15
C ALA A 303 2.37 -23.54 -6.21
N ALA A 304 3.29 -22.69 -5.80
CA ALA A 304 3.92 -21.68 -6.67
C ALA A 304 5.23 -21.14 -6.09
N ALA A 305 5.99 -20.48 -6.94
CA ALA A 305 7.10 -19.62 -6.55
C ALA A 305 6.87 -18.18 -7.04
N GLY A 306 7.50 -17.23 -6.38
CA GLY A 306 7.49 -15.84 -6.78
C GLY A 306 8.84 -15.19 -6.63
N SER A 307 9.09 -14.09 -7.36
CA SER A 307 10.28 -13.29 -7.15
C SER A 307 10.00 -11.80 -7.32
N TRP A 308 10.80 -11.00 -6.64
CA TRP A 308 10.88 -9.56 -6.86
C TRP A 308 12.32 -9.16 -7.14
N GLU A 309 12.51 -8.30 -8.15
CA GLU A 309 13.78 -7.71 -8.54
C GLU A 309 13.69 -6.19 -8.37
N GLY A 310 14.47 -5.62 -7.45
CA GLY A 310 14.61 -4.19 -7.25
C GLY A 310 15.99 -3.69 -7.68
N ARG A 311 16.03 -2.73 -8.59
CA ARG A 311 17.27 -2.06 -9.02
C ARG A 311 17.07 -0.54 -8.97
N SER A 312 17.69 0.12 -7.99
CA SER A 312 17.73 1.58 -7.89
C SER A 312 19.01 2.19 -8.49
N CYS A 313 19.93 1.34 -8.95
CA CYS A 313 21.20 1.73 -9.55
C CYS A 313 21.21 1.66 -11.08
N ASN A 314 20.19 1.07 -11.69
CA ASN A 314 20.09 0.88 -13.13
C ASN A 314 18.63 0.82 -13.57
N SER A 315 18.21 1.76 -14.42
CA SER A 315 16.82 1.89 -14.90
C SER A 315 16.52 1.10 -16.18
N THR A 316 17.43 0.22 -16.63
CA THR A 316 17.16 -0.61 -17.82
C THR A 316 15.89 -1.43 -17.59
N PRO A 317 14.89 -1.32 -18.48
CA PRO A 317 13.63 -2.05 -18.34
C PRO A 317 13.79 -3.57 -18.33
N VAL A 318 12.87 -4.26 -17.66
CA VAL A 318 12.67 -5.71 -17.76
C VAL A 318 11.42 -5.94 -18.62
N ASP A 319 11.52 -6.77 -19.64
CA ASP A 319 10.44 -7.07 -20.60
C ASP A 319 9.79 -5.80 -21.20
N GLY A 320 10.60 -4.75 -21.41
CA GLY A 320 10.18 -3.47 -21.98
C GLY A 320 9.57 -2.49 -20.96
N TYR A 321 9.49 -2.83 -19.66
CA TYR A 321 8.89 -2.00 -18.63
C TYR A 321 9.84 -1.72 -17.47
N GLY A 322 9.89 -0.47 -16.99
CA GLY A 322 10.65 -0.12 -15.79
C GLY A 322 10.10 -0.72 -14.51
N VAL A 323 8.82 -1.07 -14.51
CA VAL A 323 8.11 -1.71 -13.39
C VAL A 323 7.08 -2.69 -13.94
N GLY A 324 6.81 -3.79 -13.24
CA GLY A 324 5.81 -4.73 -13.73
C GLY A 324 5.70 -6.02 -12.94
N VAL A 325 4.80 -6.86 -13.45
CA VAL A 325 4.60 -8.25 -13.00
C VAL A 325 4.36 -9.14 -14.22
N ALA A 326 5.00 -10.31 -14.25
CA ALA A 326 4.76 -11.34 -15.24
C ALA A 326 4.31 -12.64 -14.56
N PHE A 327 3.25 -13.25 -15.07
CA PHE A 327 2.72 -14.53 -14.62
C PHE A 327 2.97 -15.58 -15.70
N TYR A 328 3.73 -16.62 -15.36
CA TYR A 328 4.12 -17.68 -16.29
C TYR A 328 3.23 -18.92 -16.07
N GLY A 329 2.35 -19.18 -17.01
CA GLY A 329 1.42 -20.29 -17.01
C GLY A 329 1.85 -21.41 -17.97
N GLU A 330 1.10 -22.52 -17.95
CA GLU A 330 1.38 -23.70 -18.77
C GLU A 330 1.19 -23.44 -20.28
N ASN A 331 0.37 -22.43 -20.65
CA ASN A 331 -0.01 -22.15 -22.04
C ASN A 331 0.39 -20.73 -22.50
N GLY A 332 1.05 -19.94 -21.65
CA GLY A 332 1.43 -18.57 -22.01
C GLY A 332 1.83 -17.73 -20.81
N THR A 333 1.94 -16.43 -21.04
CA THR A 333 2.36 -15.45 -20.03
C THR A 333 1.41 -14.25 -20.02
N VAL A 334 0.96 -13.82 -18.85
CA VAL A 334 0.35 -12.49 -18.68
C VAL A 334 1.41 -11.52 -18.22
N LEU A 335 1.64 -10.46 -18.99
CA LEU A 335 2.63 -9.43 -18.73
C LEU A 335 1.92 -8.10 -18.42
N LEU A 336 2.11 -7.61 -17.21
CA LEU A 336 1.63 -6.32 -16.71
C LEU A 336 2.80 -5.35 -16.61
N GLY A 337 2.79 -4.28 -17.39
CA GLY A 337 3.62 -3.12 -17.13
C GLY A 337 3.13 -2.31 -15.94
N GLY A 338 3.87 -1.30 -15.52
CA GLY A 338 3.45 -0.34 -14.49
C GLY A 338 2.28 0.54 -14.92
N GLY A 339 1.87 0.39 -16.14
CA GLY A 339 1.00 1.25 -16.88
C GLY A 339 -0.47 0.84 -16.99
N ASN A 340 -1.10 1.36 -18.01
CA ASN A 340 -2.54 1.18 -18.32
C ASN A 340 -2.81 0.01 -19.26
N GLU A 341 -1.87 -0.90 -19.43
CA GLU A 341 -1.97 -2.03 -20.37
C GLU A 341 -1.57 -3.34 -19.72
N TYR A 342 -2.03 -4.44 -20.31
CA TYR A 342 -1.46 -5.75 -20.13
C TYR A 342 -1.42 -6.51 -21.47
N LYS A 343 -0.54 -7.51 -21.56
CA LYS A 343 -0.39 -8.39 -22.71
C LYS A 343 -0.50 -9.84 -22.28
N ILE A 344 -1.09 -10.66 -23.18
CA ILE A 344 -1.01 -12.12 -23.07
C ILE A 344 -0.11 -12.58 -24.21
N LEU A 345 0.90 -13.35 -23.85
CA LEU A 345 1.88 -13.92 -24.77
C LEU A 345 1.67 -15.44 -24.86
N ASP A 346 1.85 -16.01 -26.04
CA ASP A 346 1.94 -17.46 -26.19
C ASP A 346 3.28 -18.02 -25.67
N MET A 347 3.46 -19.34 -25.73
CA MET A 347 4.70 -20.01 -25.28
C MET A 347 5.94 -19.66 -26.12
N LYS A 348 5.78 -18.99 -27.25
CA LYS A 348 6.88 -18.48 -28.10
C LYS A 348 7.17 -16.99 -27.87
N GLY A 349 6.40 -16.35 -26.99
CA GLY A 349 6.52 -14.92 -26.71
C GLY A 349 5.78 -14.02 -27.68
N ALA A 350 4.98 -14.55 -28.60
CA ALA A 350 4.14 -13.76 -29.49
C ALA A 350 2.94 -13.19 -28.72
N VAL A 351 2.63 -11.90 -28.94
CA VAL A 351 1.46 -11.26 -28.33
C VAL A 351 0.20 -11.79 -28.98
N ILE A 352 -0.66 -12.47 -28.21
CA ILE A 352 -1.95 -12.99 -28.65
C ILE A 352 -3.12 -12.13 -28.16
N LYS A 353 -2.90 -11.33 -27.14
CA LYS A 353 -3.86 -10.34 -26.63
C LYS A 353 -3.11 -9.11 -26.11
N HIS A 354 -3.62 -7.93 -26.41
CA HIS A 354 -3.10 -6.66 -25.88
C HIS A 354 -4.29 -5.76 -25.53
N GLU A 355 -4.42 -5.43 -24.25
CA GLU A 355 -5.48 -4.58 -23.72
C GLU A 355 -4.90 -3.32 -23.13
N THR A 356 -5.50 -2.17 -23.44
CA THR A 356 -5.14 -0.86 -22.89
C THR A 356 -6.36 -0.22 -22.25
N SER A 357 -6.15 0.41 -21.10
CA SER A 357 -7.16 1.23 -20.46
C SER A 357 -7.19 2.62 -21.10
N GLU A 358 -8.38 3.24 -21.18
CA GLU A 358 -8.53 4.64 -21.59
C GLU A 358 -7.94 5.66 -20.60
N LEU A 359 -7.52 5.21 -19.40
CA LEU A 359 -6.90 6.06 -18.40
C LEU A 359 -5.50 6.48 -18.86
N THR A 360 -5.30 7.78 -18.96
CA THR A 360 -4.01 8.36 -19.35
C THR A 360 -3.03 8.44 -18.19
N PHE A 361 -1.74 8.37 -18.50
CA PHE A 361 -0.64 8.51 -17.57
C PHE A 361 -0.09 9.92 -17.51
N GLU A 362 0.41 10.27 -16.33
CA GLU A 362 1.31 11.40 -16.18
C GLU A 362 2.74 10.96 -16.60
N PRO A 363 3.33 11.59 -17.60
CA PRO A 363 4.69 11.22 -18.06
C PRO A 363 5.69 11.26 -16.91
N GLY A 364 6.49 10.20 -16.78
CA GLY A 364 7.56 10.10 -15.78
C GLY A 364 7.13 9.60 -14.40
N ASN A 365 5.84 9.45 -14.12
CA ASN A 365 5.35 8.88 -12.87
C ASN A 365 4.96 7.40 -13.05
N LEU A 366 5.88 6.49 -12.76
CA LEU A 366 5.67 5.05 -12.91
C LEU A 366 4.87 4.42 -11.78
N ILE A 367 4.80 5.06 -10.62
CA ILE A 367 4.19 4.48 -9.41
C ILE A 367 2.74 4.90 -9.26
N ASN A 368 2.47 6.19 -9.45
CA ASN A 368 1.12 6.74 -9.46
C ASN A 368 0.93 7.56 -10.73
N PRO A 369 0.70 6.89 -11.86
CA PRO A 369 0.72 7.52 -13.18
C PRO A 369 -0.44 8.49 -13.41
N SER A 370 -1.47 8.48 -12.55
CA SER A 370 -2.63 9.35 -12.74
C SER A 370 -3.36 9.58 -11.42
N GLU A 371 -3.64 10.84 -11.11
CA GLU A 371 -4.55 11.24 -10.02
C GLU A 371 -5.93 10.56 -10.15
N ARG A 372 -6.39 10.35 -11.37
CA ARG A 372 -7.66 9.69 -11.65
C ARG A 372 -7.68 8.24 -11.14
N LEU A 373 -6.55 7.54 -11.16
CA LEU A 373 -6.44 6.19 -10.63
C LEU A 373 -6.53 6.17 -9.10
N ASP A 374 -5.93 7.14 -8.42
CA ASP A 374 -6.12 7.35 -6.98
C ASP A 374 -7.61 7.57 -6.66
N GLN A 375 -8.27 8.44 -7.43
CA GLN A 375 -9.69 8.74 -7.22
C GLN A 375 -10.59 7.49 -7.37
N ILE A 376 -10.26 6.54 -8.26
CA ILE A 376 -10.98 5.27 -8.36
C ILE A 376 -10.86 4.48 -7.06
N HIS A 377 -9.67 4.44 -6.49
CA HIS A 377 -9.41 3.76 -5.21
C HIS A 377 -10.14 4.43 -4.04
N PHE A 378 -10.14 5.76 -3.98
CA PHE A 378 -10.89 6.52 -2.97
C PHE A 378 -12.41 6.31 -3.08
N LYS A 379 -12.94 6.24 -4.31
CA LYS A 379 -14.36 5.92 -4.53
C LYS A 379 -14.74 4.56 -3.94
N ASN A 380 -13.88 3.56 -4.08
CA ASN A 380 -14.09 2.25 -3.47
C ASN A 380 -14.10 2.34 -1.94
N TRP A 381 -13.14 3.05 -1.33
CA TRP A 381 -13.13 3.27 0.10
C TRP A 381 -14.37 4.02 0.60
N PHE A 382 -14.78 5.10 -0.07
CA PHE A 382 -15.99 5.84 0.28
C PHE A 382 -17.28 5.03 0.10
N ALA A 383 -17.33 4.16 -0.92
CA ALA A 383 -18.44 3.22 -1.07
C ALA A 383 -18.50 2.23 0.11
N ALA A 384 -17.35 1.70 0.55
CA ALA A 384 -17.28 0.85 1.71
C ALA A 384 -17.78 1.55 2.98
N ILE A 385 -17.36 2.81 3.21
CA ILE A 385 -17.83 3.60 4.37
C ILE A 385 -19.35 3.84 4.32
N ARG A 386 -19.90 4.20 3.15
CA ARG A 386 -21.31 4.60 3.02
C ARG A 386 -22.28 3.42 2.97
N THR A 387 -21.87 2.34 2.34
CA THR A 387 -22.80 1.24 1.95
C THR A 387 -22.32 -0.14 2.35
N GLY A 388 -21.15 -0.28 2.99
CA GLY A 388 -20.54 -1.58 3.28
C GLY A 388 -20.07 -2.33 2.03
N SER A 389 -19.84 -1.65 0.91
CA SER A 389 -19.32 -2.27 -0.32
C SER A 389 -17.95 -2.92 -0.06
N PRO A 390 -17.62 -4.04 -0.73
CA PRO A 390 -16.31 -4.68 -0.56
C PRO A 390 -15.16 -3.74 -0.92
N LEU A 391 -14.09 -3.79 -0.11
CA LEU A 391 -12.84 -3.11 -0.39
C LEU A 391 -12.02 -3.89 -1.44
N ASN A 392 -11.46 -3.19 -2.41
CA ASN A 392 -10.50 -3.76 -3.36
C ASN A 392 -9.15 -4.06 -2.69
N SER A 393 -8.78 -3.26 -1.69
CA SER A 393 -7.59 -3.46 -0.87
C SER A 393 -7.99 -3.51 0.61
N THR A 394 -8.16 -4.71 1.13
CA THR A 394 -8.40 -4.89 2.57
C THR A 394 -7.12 -4.64 3.35
N ILE A 395 -7.24 -4.20 4.60
CA ILE A 395 -6.05 -4.04 5.45
C ILE A 395 -5.31 -5.37 5.66
N ARG A 396 -6.03 -6.50 5.71
CA ARG A 396 -5.45 -7.83 5.79
C ARG A 396 -4.57 -8.14 4.57
N ASP A 397 -5.09 -7.89 3.36
CA ASP A 397 -4.32 -8.08 2.14
C ASP A 397 -3.06 -7.21 2.10
N ALA A 398 -3.17 -5.96 2.50
CA ALA A 398 -2.05 -5.03 2.54
C ALA A 398 -0.99 -5.46 3.56
N CYS A 399 -1.40 -5.90 4.75
CA CYS A 399 -0.50 -6.41 5.78
C CYS A 399 0.26 -7.65 5.31
N ILE A 400 -0.43 -8.60 4.67
CA ILE A 400 0.23 -9.81 4.12
C ILE A 400 1.24 -9.40 3.03
N SER A 401 0.84 -8.57 2.07
CA SER A 401 1.72 -8.15 0.98
C SER A 401 2.93 -7.34 1.48
N THR A 402 2.74 -6.47 2.46
CA THR A 402 3.82 -5.76 3.14
C THR A 402 4.77 -6.75 3.84
N GLN A 403 4.21 -7.72 4.56
CA GLN A 403 5.00 -8.69 5.30
C GLN A 403 5.86 -9.59 4.39
N LEU A 404 5.39 -9.96 3.20
CA LEU A 404 6.21 -10.70 2.24
C LEU A 404 7.52 -9.95 1.94
N VAL A 405 7.41 -8.67 1.70
CA VAL A 405 8.59 -7.83 1.38
C VAL A 405 9.46 -7.59 2.61
N GLN A 406 8.85 -7.42 3.80
CA GLN A 406 9.58 -7.33 5.07
C GLN A 406 10.39 -8.60 5.35
N LEU A 407 9.83 -9.79 5.10
CA LEU A 407 10.54 -11.06 5.22
C LEU A 407 11.74 -11.12 4.27
N GLY A 408 11.61 -10.59 3.05
CA GLY A 408 12.74 -10.43 2.13
C GLY A 408 13.84 -9.51 2.66
N ASN A 409 13.47 -8.41 3.31
CA ASN A 409 14.42 -7.53 3.99
C ASN A 409 15.12 -8.22 5.18
N ILE A 410 14.38 -9.02 5.95
CA ILE A 410 14.96 -9.81 7.05
C ILE A 410 15.96 -10.83 6.48
N ALA A 411 15.56 -11.63 5.47
CA ALA A 411 16.43 -12.62 4.83
C ALA A 411 17.73 -11.97 4.30
N GLN A 412 17.63 -10.79 3.68
CA GLN A 412 18.77 -10.05 3.19
C GLN A 412 19.71 -9.59 4.32
N ARG A 413 19.15 -9.07 5.42
CA ARG A 413 19.95 -8.56 6.55
C ARG A 413 20.63 -9.65 7.35
N VAL A 414 19.98 -10.81 7.54
CA VAL A 414 20.59 -11.95 8.23
C VAL A 414 21.47 -12.80 7.31
N GLY A 415 21.42 -12.58 5.99
CA GLY A 415 22.22 -13.32 5.01
C GLY A 415 21.87 -14.81 4.94
N ALA A 416 20.63 -15.18 5.25
CA ALA A 416 20.15 -16.55 5.29
C ALA A 416 18.71 -16.66 4.81
N SER A 417 18.31 -17.86 4.38
CA SER A 417 16.92 -18.18 4.09
C SER A 417 16.06 -18.16 5.36
N ILE A 418 14.80 -17.72 5.21
CA ILE A 418 13.83 -17.59 6.30
C ILE A 418 12.70 -18.59 6.08
N ALA A 419 12.53 -19.54 7.00
CA ALA A 419 11.37 -20.42 7.04
C ALA A 419 10.19 -19.71 7.69
N VAL A 420 9.01 -19.84 7.07
CA VAL A 420 7.79 -19.11 7.44
C VAL A 420 6.63 -20.09 7.58
N ASN A 421 5.78 -19.88 8.57
CA ASN A 421 4.53 -20.59 8.71
C ASN A 421 3.53 -20.06 7.65
N PRO A 422 3.07 -20.88 6.68
CA PRO A 422 2.21 -20.41 5.60
C PRO A 422 0.79 -20.01 6.02
N VAL A 423 0.41 -20.29 7.26
CA VAL A 423 -0.92 -19.93 7.80
C VAL A 423 -0.87 -18.62 8.59
N SER A 424 0.12 -18.48 9.48
CA SER A 424 0.23 -17.30 10.34
C SER A 424 1.17 -16.22 9.81
N GLY A 425 2.13 -16.57 8.93
CA GLY A 425 3.18 -15.65 8.46
C GLY A 425 4.34 -15.48 9.47
N GLU A 426 4.30 -16.17 10.61
CA GLU A 426 5.35 -16.11 11.62
C GLU A 426 6.60 -16.89 11.18
N LEU A 427 7.74 -16.52 11.74
CA LEU A 427 9.01 -17.20 11.49
C LEU A 427 9.02 -18.59 12.16
N VAL A 428 9.57 -19.58 11.45
CA VAL A 428 9.74 -20.94 11.97
C VAL A 428 11.20 -21.12 12.36
N ASN A 429 11.45 -21.39 13.65
CA ASN A 429 12.80 -21.58 14.22
C ASN A 429 13.78 -20.45 13.82
N PRO A 430 13.44 -19.17 14.04
CA PRO A 430 14.28 -18.06 13.62
C PRO A 430 15.58 -17.97 14.41
N SER A 431 16.62 -17.42 13.80
CA SER A 431 17.77 -16.96 14.52
C SER A 431 17.40 -15.79 15.47
N PRO A 432 18.19 -15.52 16.53
CA PRO A 432 17.96 -14.36 17.39
C PRO A 432 17.90 -13.04 16.60
N GLU A 433 18.74 -12.89 15.59
CA GLU A 433 18.77 -11.72 14.72
C GLU A 433 17.50 -11.59 13.86
N ALA A 434 17.03 -12.68 13.24
CA ALA A 434 15.79 -12.68 12.49
C ALA A 434 14.59 -12.35 13.40
N SER A 435 14.56 -12.87 14.61
CA SER A 435 13.52 -12.57 15.61
C SER A 435 13.52 -11.08 16.00
N ALA A 436 14.69 -10.49 16.19
CA ALA A 436 14.82 -9.06 16.51
C ALA A 436 14.34 -8.17 15.35
N LEU A 437 14.57 -8.56 14.09
CA LEU A 437 14.12 -7.84 12.92
C LEU A 437 12.63 -8.06 12.60
N PHE A 438 12.01 -9.09 13.15
CA PHE A 438 10.57 -9.31 13.03
C PHE A 438 9.75 -8.31 13.86
N THR A 439 10.38 -7.75 14.88
CA THR A 439 9.87 -6.67 15.73
C THR A 439 10.75 -5.44 15.59
N ARG A 440 10.56 -4.46 16.45
CA ARG A 440 11.49 -3.33 16.61
C ARG A 440 11.44 -2.79 18.03
N ASP A 441 12.48 -2.02 18.38
CA ASP A 441 12.47 -1.20 19.57
C ASP A 441 11.64 0.07 19.34
N TYR A 442 10.92 0.49 20.37
CA TYR A 442 10.17 1.73 20.41
C TYR A 442 10.84 2.74 21.33
N GLU A 443 10.70 4.01 21.02
CA GLU A 443 10.97 5.05 22.00
C GLU A 443 10.02 4.87 23.20
N PRO A 444 10.52 4.97 24.45
CA PRO A 444 9.68 4.80 25.63
C PRO A 444 8.42 5.67 25.61
N GLY A 445 7.25 5.06 25.86
CA GLY A 445 5.93 5.69 25.78
C GLY A 445 5.30 5.72 24.39
N TRP A 446 5.98 5.17 23.38
CA TRP A 446 5.46 5.09 22.01
C TRP A 446 5.11 3.67 21.54
N GLU A 447 5.15 2.70 22.43
CA GLU A 447 4.77 1.30 22.15
C GLU A 447 3.35 1.20 21.58
N LEU A 448 3.06 0.10 20.84
CA LEU A 448 1.73 -0.16 20.24
C LEU A 448 0.78 -0.88 21.21
#